data_ffb302ac956953472a4ce7ae25ddcfb6
#
_entry.id   ffb302ac956953472a4ce7ae25ddcfb6
#
_cell.length_a   1.000
_cell.length_b   1.000
_cell.length_c   1.000
_cell.angle_alpha   90.00
_cell.angle_beta   90.00
_cell.angle_gamma   90.00
#
_symmetry.space_group_name_H-M   'P 1'
#
loop_
_entity.id
_entity.type
_entity.pdbx_description
1 polymer ?
#
loop_
_entity_poly.entity_id
_entity_poly.type
_entity_poly.pdbx_seq_one_letter_code
_entity_poly.pdbx_strand_id
1 'polypeptide(L)'
;MKLRRPDRITVFSGISAFLLSAAFAVGPLFTGNSSKLVCVLSFLIYLPIFWFAIYKLYGFFDKLTKRRVRKVDLTKTRFSFKNFWLFFAIIIIPSILLLLAFWPGHFGYDVGGELLGEGVYSDHHPLIHALWLHEIVKIGNLLNLSPNWTVALMSISQIVLCAVIYAYVSEFFSRITSRKCGIFVAFLFALLPASSFAMIAITKDTVHVAMFCLVVTLVYRLFCLKSPTKRDIVVFVAIAGLFGVTRNNSIYILALFGIFSFFLLKRHALRKTMTICAFSSLVVAVILNAGLAAYAHPYKLQASAAFSLPLQLVAGTVDAHPELIPEINSGEKILGFFEYSSDFNTYDFFSKGSDVTKNNSYAKQIEGRELEFLLLTARTGLKYPADYLRVFGDQTLSSWYPFSYDYAYYYYKFGGQLNFNESTTQQTTMLSNVQDSSKIPFLRDFLSYEFRELRYRDNPILLFLCAPASYVLALIVLALYLAYRKDRILFLVASLALSCYFVILIAAPCILIRYMLPIMLTVPLLYLLKLRSRAHIY
;
A
#
# COMPACT_ATOMS: atom_id res chain seq x y z
N MET A 1 2.08 -34.99 36.37
CA MET A 1 2.02 -34.93 34.90
C MET A 1 2.92 -33.76 34.45
N LYS A 2 4.15 -34.02 33.96
CA LYS A 2 5.03 -32.94 33.47
C LYS A 2 4.46 -32.47 32.15
N LEU A 3 3.83 -31.29 32.11
CA LEU A 3 3.42 -30.59 30.88
C LEU A 3 4.68 -30.45 30.01
N ARG A 4 4.76 -31.22 28.91
CA ARG A 4 5.80 -30.99 27.90
C ARG A 4 5.66 -29.57 27.37
N ARG A 5 6.74 -28.78 27.38
CA ARG A 5 6.74 -27.44 26.76
C ARG A 5 6.27 -27.60 25.32
N PRO A 6 5.27 -26.79 24.90
CA PRO A 6 4.79 -26.84 23.53
C PRO A 6 5.96 -26.61 22.57
N ASP A 7 5.99 -27.34 21.47
CA ASP A 7 7.00 -27.15 20.46
C ASP A 7 6.81 -25.77 19.79
N ARG A 8 7.87 -25.25 19.17
CA ARG A 8 7.84 -23.91 18.61
C ARG A 8 6.79 -23.74 17.51
N ILE A 9 6.52 -24.77 16.70
CA ILE A 9 5.51 -24.72 15.65
C ILE A 9 4.12 -24.52 16.24
N THR A 10 3.81 -25.22 17.34
CA THR A 10 2.55 -25.11 18.09
C THR A 10 2.34 -23.68 18.60
N VAL A 11 3.36 -23.05 19.17
CA VAL A 11 3.28 -21.67 19.68
C VAL A 11 3.02 -20.67 18.56
N PHE A 12 3.83 -20.70 17.50
CA PHE A 12 3.72 -19.71 16.41
C PHE A 12 2.45 -19.90 15.56
N SER A 13 2.02 -21.15 15.34
CA SER A 13 0.73 -21.41 14.70
C SER A 13 -0.44 -20.96 15.57
N GLY A 14 -0.34 -21.13 16.89
CA GLY A 14 -1.33 -20.64 17.86
C GLY A 14 -1.45 -19.12 17.86
N ILE A 15 -0.34 -18.37 17.84
CA ILE A 15 -0.34 -16.91 17.73
C ILE A 15 -1.01 -16.47 16.42
N SER A 16 -0.64 -17.10 15.30
CA SER A 16 -1.26 -16.79 13.99
C SER A 16 -2.76 -17.05 14.00
N ALA A 17 -3.18 -18.19 14.57
CA ALA A 17 -4.59 -18.56 14.68
C ALA A 17 -5.37 -17.59 15.58
N PHE A 18 -4.79 -17.16 16.68
CA PHE A 18 -5.39 -16.16 17.57
C PHE A 18 -5.67 -14.85 16.81
N LEU A 19 -4.68 -14.33 16.10
CA LEU A 19 -4.82 -13.08 15.35
C LEU A 19 -5.88 -13.20 14.24
N LEU A 20 -5.90 -14.30 13.48
CA LEU A 20 -6.92 -14.53 12.47
C LEU A 20 -8.31 -14.66 13.11
N SER A 21 -8.43 -15.46 14.17
CA SER A 21 -9.71 -15.66 14.86
C SER A 21 -10.24 -14.36 15.44
N ALA A 22 -9.38 -13.52 16.00
CA ALA A 22 -9.74 -12.19 16.48
C ALA A 22 -10.26 -11.31 15.35
N ALA A 23 -9.56 -11.25 14.19
CA ALA A 23 -9.98 -10.46 13.06
C ALA A 23 -11.36 -10.90 12.54
N PHE A 24 -11.59 -12.20 12.35
CA PHE A 24 -12.86 -12.73 11.82
C PHE A 24 -14.02 -12.66 12.84
N ALA A 25 -13.73 -12.79 14.13
CA ALA A 25 -14.76 -12.72 15.16
C ALA A 25 -15.15 -11.29 15.52
N VAL A 26 -14.17 -10.38 15.57
CA VAL A 26 -14.38 -8.98 15.98
C VAL A 26 -14.85 -8.09 14.82
N GLY A 27 -14.43 -8.39 13.57
CA GLY A 27 -14.82 -7.60 12.39
C GLY A 27 -16.32 -7.34 12.25
N PRO A 28 -17.22 -8.33 12.46
CA PRO A 28 -18.67 -8.12 12.41
C PRO A 28 -19.23 -7.12 13.42
N LEU A 29 -18.55 -6.85 14.53
CA LEU A 29 -18.95 -5.77 15.47
C LEU A 29 -18.83 -4.40 14.83
N PHE A 30 -17.76 -4.18 14.08
CA PHE A 30 -17.48 -2.92 13.40
C PHE A 30 -18.37 -2.67 12.17
N THR A 31 -18.99 -3.72 11.64
CA THR A 31 -19.98 -3.60 10.56
C THR A 31 -21.43 -3.54 11.06
N GLY A 32 -21.63 -3.56 12.38
CA GLY A 32 -22.98 -3.58 12.98
C GLY A 32 -23.74 -4.90 12.83
N ASN A 33 -23.09 -5.95 12.31
CA ASN A 33 -23.72 -7.23 11.95
C ASN A 33 -23.67 -8.29 13.06
N SER A 34 -23.21 -7.95 14.26
CA SER A 34 -23.04 -8.94 15.32
C SER A 34 -23.12 -8.36 16.72
N SER A 35 -23.46 -9.21 17.70
CA SER A 35 -23.40 -8.88 19.12
C SER A 35 -22.08 -9.33 19.75
N LYS A 36 -21.71 -8.77 20.90
CA LYS A 36 -20.51 -9.14 21.67
C LYS A 36 -20.50 -10.66 21.99
N LEU A 37 -21.65 -11.24 22.34
CA LEU A 37 -21.76 -12.67 22.63
C LEU A 37 -21.45 -13.53 21.38
N VAL A 38 -22.01 -13.17 20.23
CA VAL A 38 -21.74 -13.88 18.96
C VAL A 38 -20.26 -13.80 18.60
N CYS A 39 -19.60 -12.66 18.85
CA CYS A 39 -18.15 -12.54 18.62
C CYS A 39 -17.34 -13.48 19.50
N VAL A 40 -17.66 -13.58 20.80
CA VAL A 40 -16.99 -14.53 21.71
C VAL A 40 -17.18 -15.96 21.23
N LEU A 41 -18.40 -16.35 20.89
CA LEU A 41 -18.69 -17.70 20.39
C LEU A 41 -17.98 -17.98 19.07
N SER A 42 -18.01 -17.03 18.14
CA SER A 42 -17.29 -17.13 16.85
C SER A 42 -15.80 -17.27 17.05
N PHE A 43 -15.21 -16.51 17.97
CA PHE A 43 -13.78 -16.62 18.28
C PHE A 43 -13.41 -18.02 18.80
N LEU A 44 -14.22 -18.57 19.72
CA LEU A 44 -14.01 -19.91 20.26
C LEU A 44 -14.11 -21.01 19.17
N ILE A 45 -14.96 -20.82 18.17
CA ILE A 45 -15.09 -21.73 17.02
C ILE A 45 -13.92 -21.56 16.04
N TYR A 46 -13.58 -20.31 15.69
CA TYR A 46 -12.52 -20.03 14.70
C TYR A 46 -11.13 -20.41 15.19
N LEU A 47 -10.85 -20.24 16.49
CA LEU A 47 -9.52 -20.49 17.04
C LEU A 47 -9.00 -21.91 16.78
N PRO A 48 -9.71 -23.00 17.10
CA PRO A 48 -9.23 -24.35 16.81
C PRO A 48 -9.17 -24.64 15.31
N ILE A 49 -10.09 -24.11 14.52
CA ILE A 49 -10.13 -24.30 13.06
C ILE A 49 -8.88 -23.67 12.42
N PHE A 50 -8.63 -22.37 12.70
CA PHE A 50 -7.46 -21.70 12.16
C PHE A 50 -6.17 -22.27 12.72
N TRP A 51 -6.14 -22.66 13.99
CA TRP A 51 -4.93 -23.29 14.54
C TRP A 51 -4.59 -24.58 13.82
N PHE A 52 -5.55 -25.47 13.62
CA PHE A 52 -5.34 -26.69 12.85
C PHE A 52 -4.88 -26.40 11.41
N ALA A 53 -5.56 -25.49 10.73
CA ALA A 53 -5.23 -25.10 9.35
C ALA A 53 -3.80 -24.53 9.25
N ILE A 54 -3.44 -23.60 10.14
CA ILE A 54 -2.12 -22.94 10.11
C ILE A 54 -1.02 -23.91 10.55
N TYR A 55 -1.29 -24.77 11.55
CA TYR A 55 -0.35 -25.82 11.95
C TYR A 55 -0.02 -26.74 10.76
N LYS A 56 -1.03 -27.18 10.01
CA LYS A 56 -0.87 -27.96 8.78
C LYS A 56 -0.13 -27.19 7.69
N LEU A 57 -0.46 -25.91 7.51
CA LEU A 57 0.22 -25.03 6.56
C LEU A 57 1.72 -24.88 6.89
N TYR A 58 2.07 -24.66 8.15
CA TYR A 58 3.47 -24.57 8.58
C TYR A 58 4.20 -25.90 8.37
N GLY A 59 3.55 -27.03 8.70
CA GLY A 59 4.07 -28.36 8.43
C GLY A 59 4.26 -28.65 6.94
N PHE A 60 3.36 -28.16 6.09
CA PHE A 60 3.49 -28.23 4.63
C PHE A 60 4.69 -27.42 4.13
N PHE A 61 4.84 -26.18 4.58
CA PHE A 61 6.02 -25.36 4.23
C PHE A 61 7.31 -26.02 4.70
N ASP A 62 7.32 -26.63 5.89
CA ASP A 62 8.48 -27.36 6.38
C ASP A 62 8.82 -28.58 5.51
N LYS A 63 7.82 -29.33 5.05
CA LYS A 63 8.02 -30.46 4.11
C LYS A 63 8.56 -29.98 2.76
N LEU A 64 8.01 -28.90 2.21
CA LEU A 64 8.51 -28.32 0.96
C LEU A 64 9.96 -27.83 1.11
N THR A 65 10.29 -27.24 2.28
CA THR A 65 11.65 -26.79 2.54
C THR A 65 12.65 -27.94 2.77
N LYS A 66 12.23 -29.15 3.10
CA LYS A 66 13.10 -30.34 3.20
C LYS A 66 13.46 -30.96 1.84
N ARG A 67 12.69 -30.71 0.79
CA ARG A 67 13.03 -31.18 -0.57
C ARG A 67 14.24 -30.40 -1.07
N ARG A 68 15.26 -31.11 -1.62
CA ARG A 68 16.51 -30.50 -2.12
C ARG A 68 16.22 -29.49 -3.21
N VAL A 69 16.30 -28.19 -2.91
CA VAL A 69 16.27 -27.12 -3.91
C VAL A 69 17.71 -26.74 -4.27
N ARG A 70 17.97 -26.62 -5.55
CA ARG A 70 19.28 -26.25 -6.10
C ARG A 70 19.63 -24.83 -5.61
N LYS A 71 20.84 -24.64 -5.07
CA LYS A 71 21.35 -23.29 -4.75
C LYS A 71 21.28 -22.45 -6.00
N VAL A 72 20.59 -21.31 -5.94
CA VAL A 72 20.59 -20.37 -7.04
C VAL A 72 21.75 -19.41 -6.85
N ASP A 73 22.68 -19.50 -7.76
CA ASP A 73 23.77 -18.53 -7.87
C ASP A 73 23.47 -17.63 -9.07
N LEU A 74 23.03 -16.42 -8.80
CA LEU A 74 22.68 -15.46 -9.85
C LEU A 74 23.89 -15.03 -10.69
N THR A 75 25.12 -15.26 -10.20
CA THR A 75 26.33 -15.00 -11.02
C THR A 75 26.42 -15.96 -12.20
N LYS A 76 25.78 -17.14 -12.09
CA LYS A 76 25.77 -18.19 -13.11
C LYS A 76 24.56 -18.13 -14.04
N THR A 77 23.55 -17.29 -13.73
CA THR A 77 22.35 -17.14 -14.55
C THR A 77 22.34 -15.80 -15.26
N ARG A 78 22.24 -15.82 -16.59
CA ARG A 78 22.17 -14.58 -17.39
C ARG A 78 20.72 -14.07 -17.47
N PHE A 79 20.57 -12.75 -17.56
CA PHE A 79 19.30 -12.11 -17.88
C PHE A 79 18.82 -12.58 -19.26
N SER A 80 17.54 -12.97 -19.35
CA SER A 80 16.95 -13.46 -20.59
C SER A 80 16.05 -12.41 -21.23
N PHE A 81 16.53 -11.70 -22.23
CA PHE A 81 15.73 -10.74 -22.99
C PHE A 81 14.49 -11.39 -23.61
N LYS A 82 14.58 -12.65 -24.06
CA LYS A 82 13.42 -13.40 -24.60
C LYS A 82 12.32 -13.56 -23.55
N ASN A 83 12.67 -13.93 -22.33
CA ASN A 83 11.70 -14.06 -21.24
C ASN A 83 11.17 -12.68 -20.81
N PHE A 84 12.03 -11.68 -20.74
CA PHE A 84 11.64 -10.32 -20.40
C PHE A 84 10.56 -9.79 -21.37
N TRP A 85 10.79 -9.88 -22.68
CA TRP A 85 9.82 -9.41 -23.68
C TRP A 85 8.53 -10.24 -23.69
N LEU A 86 8.62 -11.55 -23.41
CA LEU A 86 7.44 -12.38 -23.22
C LEU A 86 6.61 -11.87 -22.02
N PHE A 87 7.25 -11.62 -20.87
CA PHE A 87 6.56 -11.15 -19.68
C PHE A 87 6.02 -9.72 -19.86
N PHE A 88 6.78 -8.87 -20.53
CA PHE A 88 6.31 -7.55 -20.92
C PHE A 88 5.04 -7.63 -21.77
N ALA A 89 5.00 -8.51 -22.78
CA ALA A 89 3.82 -8.70 -23.61
C ALA A 89 2.62 -9.23 -22.80
N ILE A 90 2.84 -10.19 -21.88
CA ILE A 90 1.78 -10.71 -20.99
C ILE A 90 1.16 -9.60 -20.15
N ILE A 91 1.95 -8.60 -19.73
CA ILE A 91 1.50 -7.51 -18.86
C ILE A 91 0.89 -6.38 -19.69
N ILE A 92 1.55 -5.94 -20.76
CA ILE A 92 1.15 -4.74 -21.49
C ILE A 92 -0.11 -4.95 -22.33
N ILE A 93 -0.30 -6.14 -22.92
CA ILE A 93 -1.46 -6.41 -23.77
C ILE A 93 -2.79 -6.26 -23.02
N PRO A 94 -3.00 -6.94 -21.86
CA PRO A 94 -4.21 -6.73 -21.07
C PRO A 94 -4.38 -5.29 -20.59
N SER A 95 -3.28 -4.62 -20.22
CA SER A 95 -3.32 -3.22 -19.76
C SER A 95 -3.76 -2.26 -20.86
N ILE A 96 -3.31 -2.47 -22.09
CA ILE A 96 -3.75 -1.66 -23.26
C ILE A 96 -5.22 -1.98 -23.61
N LEU A 97 -5.63 -3.25 -23.57
CA LEU A 97 -7.05 -3.60 -23.79
C LEU A 97 -7.94 -2.95 -22.73
N LEU A 98 -7.50 -2.93 -21.49
CA LEU A 98 -8.20 -2.24 -20.40
C LEU A 98 -8.22 -0.72 -20.61
N LEU A 99 -7.12 -0.11 -21.04
CA LEU A 99 -7.08 1.31 -21.40
C LEU A 99 -8.05 1.62 -22.54
N LEU A 100 -8.13 0.79 -23.57
CA LEU A 100 -9.07 0.97 -24.66
C LEU A 100 -10.53 0.83 -24.22
N ALA A 101 -10.81 -0.08 -23.27
CA ALA A 101 -12.13 -0.21 -22.66
C ALA A 101 -12.53 1.04 -21.86
N PHE A 102 -11.57 1.64 -21.16
CA PHE A 102 -11.75 2.83 -20.32
C PHE A 102 -11.01 4.05 -20.87
N TRP A 103 -11.07 4.25 -22.18
CA TRP A 103 -10.39 5.34 -22.88
C TRP A 103 -10.91 6.70 -22.43
N PRO A 104 -10.01 7.67 -22.15
CA PRO A 104 -8.55 7.69 -22.32
C PRO A 104 -7.75 7.27 -21.06
N GLY A 105 -8.34 6.64 -20.08
CA GLY A 105 -7.81 6.30 -18.78
C GLY A 105 -8.60 6.95 -17.65
N HIS A 106 -8.13 6.81 -16.42
CA HIS A 106 -8.79 7.37 -15.25
C HIS A 106 -7.88 8.31 -14.49
N PHE A 107 -8.43 9.40 -13.98
CA PHE A 107 -7.73 10.22 -12.98
C PHE A 107 -7.98 9.68 -11.58
N GLY A 108 -6.91 9.51 -10.81
CA GLY A 108 -7.02 9.38 -9.37
C GLY A 108 -7.49 10.70 -8.74
N TYR A 109 -8.10 10.64 -7.56
CA TYR A 109 -8.62 11.82 -6.84
C TYR A 109 -7.61 12.95 -6.70
N ASP A 110 -6.32 12.60 -6.56
CA ASP A 110 -5.26 13.56 -6.25
C ASP A 110 -4.78 14.34 -7.50
N VAL A 111 -5.08 13.84 -8.70
CA VAL A 111 -4.57 14.42 -9.97
C VAL A 111 -5.07 15.85 -10.17
N GLY A 112 -6.30 16.14 -9.74
CA GLY A 112 -6.80 17.53 -9.76
C GLY A 112 -5.94 18.48 -8.94
N GLY A 113 -5.50 18.05 -7.76
CA GLY A 113 -4.58 18.82 -6.92
C GLY A 113 -3.15 18.88 -7.44
N GLU A 114 -2.76 17.96 -8.34
CA GLU A 114 -1.45 17.94 -8.98
C GLU A 114 -1.40 18.77 -10.28
N LEU A 115 -2.56 19.09 -10.89
CA LEU A 115 -2.72 19.84 -12.14
C LEU A 115 -3.49 21.16 -11.92
N LEU A 116 -3.31 21.84 -10.79
CA LEU A 116 -4.03 23.06 -10.41
C LEU A 116 -3.84 24.23 -11.40
N GLY A 117 -2.71 24.30 -12.06
CA GLY A 117 -2.38 25.32 -13.02
C GLY A 117 -0.95 25.18 -13.52
N GLU A 118 -0.62 25.86 -14.61
CA GLU A 118 0.74 25.81 -15.15
C GLU A 118 1.76 26.37 -14.15
N GLY A 119 2.76 25.53 -13.79
CA GLY A 119 3.79 25.90 -12.82
C GLY A 119 3.34 25.94 -11.36
N VAL A 120 2.10 25.50 -11.04
CA VAL A 120 1.58 25.48 -9.67
C VAL A 120 1.75 24.08 -9.09
N TYR A 121 2.53 23.93 -8.02
CA TYR A 121 2.81 22.67 -7.36
C TYR A 121 2.51 22.78 -5.86
N SER A 122 2.08 21.68 -5.23
CA SER A 122 1.91 21.58 -3.79
C SER A 122 2.84 20.52 -3.18
N ASP A 123 3.23 20.68 -1.92
CA ASP A 123 4.01 19.69 -1.19
C ASP A 123 3.19 18.52 -0.66
N HIS A 124 1.86 18.56 -0.84
CA HIS A 124 0.96 17.48 -0.46
C HIS A 124 1.19 16.22 -1.28
N HIS A 125 1.52 16.40 -2.54
CA HIS A 125 1.73 15.30 -3.49
C HIS A 125 3.22 15.14 -3.82
N PRO A 126 3.69 13.93 -4.17
CA PRO A 126 5.05 13.74 -4.62
C PRO A 126 5.35 14.59 -5.86
N LEU A 127 6.29 15.51 -5.73
CA LEU A 127 6.63 16.46 -6.79
C LEU A 127 7.06 15.77 -8.09
N ILE A 128 7.71 14.61 -8.01
CA ILE A 128 8.12 13.86 -9.20
C ILE A 128 6.92 13.46 -10.06
N HIS A 129 5.79 13.10 -9.45
CA HIS A 129 4.57 12.73 -10.16
C HIS A 129 3.87 13.96 -10.75
N ALA A 130 3.73 15.03 -9.98
CA ALA A 130 3.16 16.30 -10.46
C ALA A 130 3.96 16.86 -11.64
N LEU A 131 5.30 16.90 -11.54
CA LEU A 131 6.18 17.32 -12.63
C LEU A 131 6.00 16.46 -13.88
N TRP A 132 5.93 15.14 -13.73
CA TRP A 132 5.70 14.24 -14.85
C TRP A 132 4.37 14.51 -15.55
N LEU A 133 3.28 14.77 -14.81
CA LEU A 133 1.98 15.14 -15.38
C LEU A 133 2.07 16.46 -16.16
N HIS A 134 2.69 17.47 -15.57
CA HIS A 134 2.86 18.78 -16.21
C HIS A 134 3.68 18.69 -17.51
N GLU A 135 4.77 17.91 -17.52
CA GLU A 135 5.58 17.73 -18.72
C GLU A 135 4.80 17.01 -19.83
N ILE A 136 3.94 16.04 -19.51
CA ILE A 136 3.08 15.41 -20.51
C ILE A 136 2.03 16.39 -21.06
N VAL A 137 1.47 17.27 -20.23
CA VAL A 137 0.56 18.32 -20.73
C VAL A 137 1.30 19.25 -21.68
N LYS A 138 2.53 19.68 -21.35
CA LYS A 138 3.34 20.50 -22.26
C LYS A 138 3.61 19.79 -23.59
N ILE A 139 3.96 18.49 -23.56
CA ILE A 139 4.14 17.68 -24.77
C ILE A 139 2.82 17.60 -25.55
N GLY A 140 1.70 17.38 -24.88
CA GLY A 140 0.38 17.37 -25.52
C GLY A 140 0.07 18.68 -26.25
N ASN A 141 0.32 19.80 -25.58
CA ASN A 141 0.14 21.14 -26.15
C ASN A 141 1.10 21.38 -27.35
N LEU A 142 2.38 21.01 -27.21
CA LEU A 142 3.38 21.14 -28.27
C LEU A 142 3.01 20.35 -29.52
N LEU A 143 2.42 19.16 -29.34
CA LEU A 143 1.99 18.28 -30.42
C LEU A 143 0.56 18.55 -30.88
N ASN A 144 -0.12 19.57 -30.35
CA ASN A 144 -1.53 19.89 -30.60
C ASN A 144 -2.47 18.68 -30.40
N LEU A 145 -2.21 17.85 -29.37
CA LEU A 145 -3.05 16.72 -29.05
C LEU A 145 -4.39 17.19 -28.46
N SER A 146 -5.47 16.45 -28.76
CA SER A 146 -6.72 16.67 -28.04
C SER A 146 -6.55 16.30 -26.54
N PRO A 147 -7.38 16.84 -25.64
CA PRO A 147 -7.33 16.52 -24.21
C PRO A 147 -7.36 15.01 -23.94
N ASN A 148 -8.19 14.24 -24.67
CA ASN A 148 -8.25 12.80 -24.56
C ASN A 148 -6.92 12.10 -24.91
N TRP A 149 -6.25 12.56 -25.96
CA TRP A 149 -4.94 11.99 -26.33
C TRP A 149 -3.85 12.38 -25.34
N THR A 150 -3.89 13.56 -24.74
CA THR A 150 -2.96 13.98 -23.68
C THR A 150 -3.12 13.08 -22.44
N VAL A 151 -4.37 12.81 -22.02
CA VAL A 151 -4.65 11.87 -20.92
C VAL A 151 -4.22 10.44 -21.27
N ALA A 152 -4.51 9.99 -22.49
CA ALA A 152 -4.06 8.68 -22.95
C ALA A 152 -2.53 8.55 -22.94
N LEU A 153 -1.79 9.62 -23.27
CA LEU A 153 -0.33 9.65 -23.20
C LEU A 153 0.17 9.50 -21.76
N MET A 154 -0.50 10.13 -20.77
CA MET A 154 -0.21 9.89 -19.35
C MET A 154 -0.41 8.42 -18.98
N SER A 155 -1.56 7.85 -19.33
CA SER A 155 -1.86 6.44 -19.05
C SER A 155 -0.87 5.49 -19.74
N ILE A 156 -0.57 5.70 -21.01
CA ILE A 156 0.35 4.86 -21.79
C ILE A 156 1.77 4.90 -21.20
N SER A 157 2.28 6.10 -20.89
CA SER A 157 3.63 6.23 -20.32
C SER A 157 3.74 5.53 -18.96
N GLN A 158 2.71 5.63 -18.11
CA GLN A 158 2.64 4.92 -16.84
C GLN A 158 2.57 3.41 -17.03
N ILE A 159 1.71 2.92 -17.93
CA ILE A 159 1.56 1.50 -18.26
C ILE A 159 2.89 0.91 -18.74
N VAL A 160 3.58 1.61 -19.66
CA VAL A 160 4.88 1.15 -20.19
C VAL A 160 5.92 1.07 -19.08
N LEU A 161 6.04 2.11 -18.25
CA LEU A 161 6.99 2.12 -17.13
C LEU A 161 6.72 0.97 -16.15
N CYS A 162 5.48 0.79 -15.73
CA CYS A 162 5.12 -0.29 -14.83
C CYS A 162 5.31 -1.68 -15.46
N ALA A 163 4.94 -1.85 -16.75
CA ALA A 163 5.12 -3.12 -17.46
C ALA A 163 6.60 -3.51 -17.59
N VAL A 164 7.51 -2.54 -17.83
CA VAL A 164 8.97 -2.77 -17.82
C VAL A 164 9.44 -3.26 -16.45
N ILE A 165 9.01 -2.61 -15.39
CA ILE A 165 9.38 -2.98 -14.01
C ILE A 165 8.84 -4.38 -13.66
N TYR A 166 7.57 -4.63 -13.91
CA TYR A 166 6.94 -5.92 -13.61
C TYR A 166 7.50 -7.07 -14.47
N ALA A 167 7.87 -6.80 -15.73
CA ALA A 167 8.56 -7.76 -16.59
C ALA A 167 9.94 -8.10 -16.03
N TYR A 168 10.68 -7.12 -15.51
CA TYR A 168 11.97 -7.36 -14.84
C TYR A 168 11.80 -8.22 -13.57
N VAL A 169 10.79 -7.93 -12.74
CA VAL A 169 10.47 -8.73 -11.56
C VAL A 169 10.13 -10.16 -11.97
N SER A 170 9.29 -10.34 -12.99
CA SER A 170 8.90 -11.66 -13.51
C SER A 170 10.09 -12.44 -14.06
N GLU A 171 11.00 -11.76 -14.75
CA GLU A 171 12.25 -12.34 -15.27
C GLU A 171 13.18 -12.77 -14.14
N PHE A 172 13.29 -11.96 -13.09
CA PHE A 172 14.03 -12.33 -11.89
C PHE A 172 13.49 -13.63 -11.27
N PHE A 173 12.16 -13.74 -11.09
CA PHE A 173 11.53 -14.98 -10.60
C PHE A 173 11.74 -16.16 -11.54
N SER A 174 11.75 -15.94 -12.85
CA SER A 174 12.07 -16.96 -13.85
C SER A 174 13.49 -17.52 -13.63
N ARG A 175 14.46 -16.66 -13.36
CA ARG A 175 15.86 -17.06 -13.10
C ARG A 175 16.07 -17.81 -11.80
N ILE A 176 15.42 -17.37 -10.73
CA ILE A 176 15.63 -17.98 -9.42
C ILE A 176 14.79 -19.26 -9.22
N THR A 177 13.78 -19.49 -10.05
CA THR A 177 12.89 -20.64 -9.93
C THR A 177 12.72 -21.41 -11.23
N SER A 178 11.85 -20.93 -12.12
CA SER A 178 11.58 -21.50 -13.44
C SER A 178 10.82 -20.50 -14.32
N ARG A 179 10.88 -20.69 -15.64
CA ARG A 179 10.11 -19.88 -16.61
C ARG A 179 8.61 -19.89 -16.31
N LYS A 180 8.05 -21.03 -15.88
CA LYS A 180 6.64 -21.13 -15.47
C LYS A 180 6.29 -20.21 -14.29
N CYS A 181 7.20 -20.09 -13.33
CA CYS A 181 7.02 -19.16 -12.21
C CYS A 181 7.07 -17.69 -12.67
N GLY A 182 7.99 -17.34 -13.58
CA GLY A 182 8.02 -16.00 -14.17
C GLY A 182 6.74 -15.67 -14.94
N ILE A 183 6.19 -16.62 -15.72
CA ILE A 183 4.89 -16.49 -16.39
C ILE A 183 3.77 -16.27 -15.35
N PHE A 184 3.74 -17.05 -14.27
CA PHE A 184 2.75 -16.89 -13.21
C PHE A 184 2.83 -15.50 -12.58
N VAL A 185 4.03 -15.01 -12.30
CA VAL A 185 4.24 -13.65 -11.75
C VAL A 185 3.78 -12.58 -12.74
N ALA A 186 4.05 -12.75 -14.04
CA ALA A 186 3.58 -11.82 -15.07
C ALA A 186 2.04 -11.79 -15.14
N PHE A 187 1.38 -12.95 -15.09
CA PHE A 187 -0.09 -13.02 -15.01
C PHE A 187 -0.64 -12.45 -13.72
N LEU A 188 0.04 -12.61 -12.59
CA LEU A 188 -0.34 -11.97 -11.32
C LEU A 188 -0.43 -10.44 -11.49
N PHE A 189 0.59 -9.82 -12.09
CA PHE A 189 0.60 -8.38 -12.34
C PHE A 189 -0.44 -7.95 -13.39
N ALA A 190 -0.68 -8.79 -14.40
CA ALA A 190 -1.58 -8.47 -15.50
C ALA A 190 -3.07 -8.63 -15.15
N LEU A 191 -3.43 -9.61 -14.30
CA LEU A 191 -4.80 -10.06 -14.11
C LEU A 191 -5.35 -9.88 -12.69
N LEU A 192 -4.49 -9.62 -11.69
CA LEU A 192 -5.02 -9.27 -10.36
C LEU A 192 -5.80 -7.96 -10.48
N PRO A 193 -7.11 -7.92 -10.17
CA PRO A 193 -7.95 -6.75 -10.45
C PRO A 193 -7.37 -5.45 -9.89
N ALA A 194 -6.86 -5.49 -8.64
CA ALA A 194 -6.22 -4.35 -8.02
C ALA A 194 -5.02 -3.81 -8.84
N SER A 195 -4.19 -4.70 -9.41
CA SER A 195 -3.06 -4.32 -10.26
C SER A 195 -3.51 -3.81 -11.62
N SER A 196 -4.40 -4.55 -12.27
CA SER A 196 -4.86 -4.25 -13.64
C SER A 196 -5.51 -2.87 -13.71
N PHE A 197 -6.41 -2.57 -12.80
CA PHE A 197 -7.06 -1.26 -12.76
C PHE A 197 -6.08 -0.15 -12.35
N ALA A 198 -5.16 -0.40 -11.41
CA ALA A 198 -4.14 0.57 -11.06
C ALA A 198 -3.28 0.98 -12.26
N MET A 199 -3.02 0.06 -13.22
CA MET A 199 -2.21 0.35 -14.40
C MET A 199 -2.80 1.47 -15.28
N ILE A 200 -4.13 1.57 -15.38
CA ILE A 200 -4.83 2.59 -16.18
C ILE A 200 -5.26 3.81 -15.37
N ALA A 201 -5.15 3.75 -14.04
CA ALA A 201 -5.44 4.87 -13.16
C ALA A 201 -4.20 5.77 -13.04
N ILE A 202 -4.30 6.98 -13.57
CA ILE A 202 -3.25 7.99 -13.45
C ILE A 202 -3.18 8.41 -11.99
N THR A 203 -2.17 7.91 -11.28
CA THR A 203 -1.95 8.22 -9.87
C THR A 203 -0.52 7.87 -9.46
N LYS A 204 0.04 8.67 -8.58
CA LYS A 204 1.34 8.42 -7.94
C LYS A 204 1.46 7.01 -7.36
N ASP A 205 0.35 6.45 -6.90
CA ASP A 205 0.33 5.14 -6.24
C ASP A 205 0.72 4.01 -7.19
N THR A 206 0.37 4.09 -8.47
CA THR A 206 0.67 3.04 -9.46
C THR A 206 2.16 2.85 -9.67
N VAL A 207 2.88 3.96 -9.92
CA VAL A 207 4.35 3.93 -10.09
C VAL A 207 5.03 3.54 -8.78
N HIS A 208 4.53 4.06 -7.64
CA HIS A 208 5.02 3.72 -6.31
C HIS A 208 4.99 2.20 -6.06
N VAL A 209 3.89 1.54 -6.39
CA VAL A 209 3.73 0.08 -6.21
C VAL A 209 4.69 -0.71 -7.08
N ALA A 210 4.85 -0.32 -8.35
CA ALA A 210 5.82 -0.96 -9.24
C ALA A 210 7.26 -0.82 -8.70
N MET A 211 7.64 0.38 -8.27
CA MET A 211 8.94 0.63 -7.65
C MET A 211 9.12 -0.13 -6.35
N PHE A 212 8.07 -0.27 -5.53
CA PHE A 212 8.13 -1.07 -4.30
C PHE A 212 8.40 -2.56 -4.61
N CYS A 213 7.71 -3.17 -5.58
CA CYS A 213 7.98 -4.53 -6.02
C CYS A 213 9.41 -4.70 -6.53
N LEU A 214 9.94 -3.70 -7.23
CA LEU A 214 11.32 -3.68 -7.71
C LEU A 214 12.30 -3.63 -6.53
N VAL A 215 12.11 -2.75 -5.56
CA VAL A 215 12.97 -2.64 -4.36
C VAL A 215 12.98 -3.96 -3.58
N VAL A 216 11.82 -4.55 -3.30
CA VAL A 216 11.70 -5.87 -2.64
C VAL A 216 12.50 -6.94 -3.41
N THR A 217 12.38 -6.94 -4.73
CA THR A 217 13.11 -7.87 -5.61
C THR A 217 14.62 -7.64 -5.55
N LEU A 218 15.06 -6.38 -5.60
CA LEU A 218 16.48 -6.03 -5.54
C LEU A 218 17.12 -6.33 -4.19
N VAL A 219 16.39 -6.12 -3.07
CA VAL A 219 16.86 -6.54 -1.75
C VAL A 219 17.13 -8.05 -1.74
N TYR A 220 16.17 -8.85 -2.21
CA TYR A 220 16.35 -10.30 -2.26
C TYR A 220 17.46 -10.71 -3.25
N ARG A 221 17.58 -10.00 -4.39
CA ARG A 221 18.65 -10.21 -5.38
C ARG A 221 20.04 -10.04 -4.77
N LEU A 222 20.26 -9.02 -3.92
CA LEU A 222 21.57 -8.81 -3.25
C LEU A 222 21.96 -10.00 -2.38
N PHE A 223 21.02 -10.69 -1.76
CA PHE A 223 21.27 -11.92 -1.00
C PHE A 223 21.51 -13.16 -1.89
N CYS A 224 21.04 -13.14 -3.14
CA CYS A 224 21.29 -14.21 -4.11
C CYS A 224 22.65 -14.09 -4.80
N LEU A 225 23.35 -12.99 -4.64
CA LEU A 225 24.71 -12.79 -5.15
C LEU A 225 25.72 -13.31 -4.13
N LYS A 226 26.73 -14.05 -4.58
CA LYS A 226 27.82 -14.52 -3.71
C LYS A 226 28.59 -13.35 -3.09
N SER A 227 28.82 -12.31 -3.90
CA SER A 227 29.45 -11.06 -3.49
C SER A 227 28.85 -9.93 -4.33
N PRO A 228 27.99 -9.05 -3.75
CA PRO A 228 27.50 -7.89 -4.45
C PRO A 228 28.64 -6.98 -4.90
N THR A 229 28.62 -6.58 -6.16
CA THR A 229 29.60 -5.62 -6.71
C THR A 229 29.23 -4.20 -6.33
N LYS A 230 30.17 -3.25 -6.47
CA LYS A 230 29.89 -1.82 -6.30
C LYS A 230 28.74 -1.36 -7.20
N ARG A 231 28.67 -1.88 -8.43
CA ARG A 231 27.58 -1.59 -9.38
C ARG A 231 26.23 -2.06 -8.85
N ASP A 232 26.13 -3.26 -8.27
CA ASP A 232 24.87 -3.77 -7.69
C ASP A 232 24.39 -2.88 -6.54
N ILE A 233 25.33 -2.40 -5.70
CA ILE A 233 25.05 -1.49 -4.59
C ILE A 233 24.56 -0.13 -5.10
N VAL A 234 25.27 0.48 -6.06
CA VAL A 234 24.90 1.78 -6.63
C VAL A 234 23.52 1.71 -7.30
N VAL A 235 23.27 0.67 -8.10
CA VAL A 235 21.95 0.47 -8.74
C VAL A 235 20.85 0.32 -7.70
N PHE A 236 21.09 -0.45 -6.64
CA PHE A 236 20.13 -0.58 -5.56
C PHE A 236 19.85 0.77 -4.87
N VAL A 237 20.88 1.50 -4.48
CA VAL A 237 20.76 2.79 -3.80
C VAL A 237 20.02 3.81 -4.67
N ALA A 238 20.34 3.87 -5.96
CA ALA A 238 19.67 4.77 -6.90
C ALA A 238 18.19 4.44 -7.04
N ILE A 239 17.83 3.16 -7.25
CA ILE A 239 16.44 2.72 -7.43
C ILE A 239 15.64 2.88 -6.12
N ALA A 240 16.22 2.52 -4.97
CA ALA A 240 15.55 2.68 -3.69
C ALA A 240 15.44 4.17 -3.29
N GLY A 241 16.41 5.00 -3.68
CA GLY A 241 16.31 6.46 -3.54
C GLY A 241 15.19 7.05 -4.40
N LEU A 242 15.08 6.62 -5.68
CA LEU A 242 13.96 6.99 -6.54
C LEU A 242 12.61 6.51 -5.98
N PHE A 243 12.53 5.29 -5.43
CA PHE A 243 11.34 4.84 -4.70
C PHE A 243 10.98 5.80 -3.56
N GLY A 244 11.97 6.32 -2.84
CA GLY A 244 11.77 7.26 -1.73
C GLY A 244 11.05 8.56 -2.11
N VAL A 245 11.12 8.99 -3.39
CA VAL A 245 10.44 10.20 -3.89
C VAL A 245 9.10 9.93 -4.58
N THR A 246 8.72 8.66 -4.77
CA THR A 246 7.42 8.31 -5.39
C THR A 246 6.22 8.55 -4.48
N ARG A 247 6.43 8.58 -3.17
CA ARG A 247 5.44 8.95 -2.14
C ARG A 247 6.13 9.57 -0.94
N ASN A 248 5.50 10.57 -0.32
CA ASN A 248 6.06 11.24 0.87
C ASN A 248 6.36 10.26 2.02
N ASN A 249 5.54 9.21 2.16
CA ASN A 249 5.70 8.20 3.20
C ASN A 249 6.78 7.13 2.92
N SER A 250 7.34 7.08 1.72
CA SER A 250 8.36 6.09 1.33
C SER A 250 9.65 6.21 2.12
N ILE A 251 10.01 7.42 2.55
CA ILE A 251 11.20 7.67 3.36
C ILE A 251 11.16 6.93 4.70
N TYR A 252 9.97 6.82 5.31
CA TYR A 252 9.80 6.09 6.58
C TYR A 252 9.97 4.58 6.38
N ILE A 253 9.53 4.04 5.23
CA ILE A 253 9.74 2.63 4.88
C ILE A 253 11.24 2.33 4.74
N LEU A 254 12.01 3.21 4.06
CA LEU A 254 13.46 3.08 3.91
C LEU A 254 14.17 3.18 5.26
N ALA A 255 13.77 4.11 6.13
CA ALA A 255 14.32 4.26 7.48
C ALA A 255 14.10 2.99 8.33
N LEU A 256 12.86 2.49 8.36
CA LEU A 256 12.54 1.24 9.06
C LEU A 256 13.31 0.05 8.49
N PHE A 257 13.44 -0.04 7.16
CA PHE A 257 14.24 -1.08 6.52
C PHE A 257 15.71 -1.02 6.95
N GLY A 258 16.28 0.18 7.09
CA GLY A 258 17.63 0.38 7.62
C GLY A 258 17.77 -0.15 9.05
N ILE A 259 16.82 0.18 9.91
CA ILE A 259 16.75 -0.30 11.30
C ILE A 259 16.64 -1.84 11.33
N PHE A 260 15.71 -2.41 10.57
CA PHE A 260 15.56 -3.86 10.49
C PHE A 260 16.80 -4.56 9.94
N SER A 261 17.46 -3.98 8.93
CA SER A 261 18.71 -4.51 8.38
C SER A 261 19.79 -4.59 9.45
N PHE A 262 19.89 -3.55 10.29
CA PHE A 262 20.88 -3.51 11.36
C PHE A 262 20.63 -4.60 12.42
N PHE A 263 19.39 -4.80 12.84
CA PHE A 263 19.08 -5.73 13.94
C PHE A 263 18.92 -7.18 13.47
N LEU A 264 18.23 -7.43 12.36
CA LEU A 264 17.95 -8.79 11.89
C LEU A 264 19.19 -9.49 11.34
N LEU A 265 20.09 -8.73 10.70
CA LEU A 265 21.31 -9.26 10.11
C LEU A 265 22.50 -9.28 11.07
N LYS A 266 22.33 -9.17 12.38
CA LYS A 266 23.39 -9.02 13.40
C LYS A 266 24.61 -9.94 13.22
N ARG A 267 24.44 -11.12 12.62
CA ARG A 267 25.51 -12.12 12.39
C ARG A 267 25.71 -12.43 10.91
N HIS A 268 25.17 -11.63 10.00
CA HIS A 268 25.26 -11.87 8.56
C HIS A 268 26.34 -10.99 7.93
N ALA A 269 27.09 -11.54 6.96
CA ALA A 269 28.18 -10.80 6.30
C ALA A 269 27.70 -9.52 5.62
N LEU A 270 26.49 -9.51 5.05
CA LEU A 270 25.91 -8.34 4.37
C LEU A 270 25.26 -7.32 5.32
N ARG A 271 25.31 -7.48 6.65
CA ARG A 271 24.72 -6.54 7.60
C ARG A 271 25.11 -5.09 7.32
N LYS A 272 26.43 -4.83 7.34
CA LYS A 272 26.99 -3.48 7.13
C LYS A 272 26.55 -2.94 5.76
N THR A 273 26.70 -3.74 4.71
CA THR A 273 26.32 -3.37 3.35
C THR A 273 24.84 -3.01 3.25
N MET A 274 23.94 -3.86 3.73
CA MET A 274 22.48 -3.61 3.65
C MET A 274 22.04 -2.40 4.46
N THR A 275 22.60 -2.23 5.66
CA THR A 275 22.32 -1.05 6.49
C THR A 275 22.79 0.24 5.82
N ILE A 276 24.02 0.25 5.29
CA ILE A 276 24.54 1.41 4.56
C ILE A 276 23.68 1.68 3.31
N CYS A 277 23.37 0.66 2.52
CA CYS A 277 22.52 0.81 1.34
C CYS A 277 21.16 1.45 1.67
N ALA A 278 20.50 0.99 2.75
CA ALA A 278 19.21 1.53 3.16
C ALA A 278 19.29 3.02 3.56
N PHE A 279 20.26 3.38 4.40
CA PHE A 279 20.44 4.78 4.81
C PHE A 279 20.98 5.66 3.67
N SER A 280 21.84 5.16 2.79
CA SER A 280 22.25 5.89 1.59
C SER A 280 21.08 6.13 0.64
N SER A 281 20.15 5.16 0.48
CA SER A 281 18.93 5.34 -0.30
C SER A 281 18.02 6.42 0.32
N LEU A 282 17.92 6.45 1.65
CA LEU A 282 17.19 7.51 2.36
C LEU A 282 17.81 8.88 2.11
N VAL A 283 19.13 9.01 2.19
CA VAL A 283 19.83 10.26 1.90
C VAL A 283 19.60 10.68 0.45
N VAL A 284 19.71 9.76 -0.51
CA VAL A 284 19.41 10.05 -1.92
C VAL A 284 17.98 10.53 -2.10
N ALA A 285 17.00 9.89 -1.44
CA ALA A 285 15.59 10.32 -1.50
C ALA A 285 15.39 11.74 -0.95
N VAL A 286 16.04 12.07 0.17
CA VAL A 286 15.98 13.42 0.77
C VAL A 286 16.60 14.46 -0.16
N ILE A 287 17.76 14.18 -0.73
CA ILE A 287 18.44 15.08 -1.69
C ILE A 287 17.57 15.29 -2.93
N LEU A 288 17.00 14.22 -3.49
CA LEU A 288 16.10 14.31 -4.64
C LEU A 288 14.86 15.13 -4.32
N ASN A 289 14.20 14.89 -3.18
CA ASN A 289 13.03 15.68 -2.77
C ASN A 289 13.39 17.16 -2.58
N ALA A 290 14.52 17.46 -1.96
CA ALA A 290 15.00 18.85 -1.80
C ALA A 290 15.28 19.51 -3.15
N GLY A 291 15.92 18.79 -4.09
CA GLY A 291 16.17 19.27 -5.44
C GLY A 291 14.89 19.53 -6.23
N LEU A 292 13.91 18.61 -6.16
CA LEU A 292 12.59 18.79 -6.78
C LEU A 292 11.83 19.97 -6.17
N ALA A 293 11.89 20.14 -4.84
CA ALA A 293 11.27 21.29 -4.17
C ALA A 293 11.93 22.62 -4.54
N ALA A 294 13.26 22.65 -4.66
CA ALA A 294 14.00 23.83 -5.11
C ALA A 294 13.68 24.20 -6.56
N TYR A 295 13.36 23.22 -7.41
CA TYR A 295 12.96 23.44 -8.80
C TYR A 295 11.49 23.88 -8.92
N ALA A 296 10.58 23.17 -8.23
CA ALA A 296 9.14 23.33 -8.39
C ALA A 296 8.54 24.45 -7.52
N HIS A 297 9.25 24.92 -6.49
CA HIS A 297 8.77 25.94 -5.53
C HIS A 297 7.34 25.66 -5.02
N PRO A 298 7.07 24.46 -4.47
CA PRO A 298 5.70 24.10 -4.09
C PRO A 298 5.19 24.98 -2.96
N TYR A 299 3.91 25.33 -3.02
CA TYR A 299 3.25 25.93 -1.86
C TYR A 299 3.05 24.87 -0.77
N LYS A 300 3.17 25.30 0.49
CA LYS A 300 3.00 24.41 1.66
C LYS A 300 1.54 24.15 1.96
N LEU A 301 1.22 22.89 2.18
CA LEU A 301 -0.09 22.52 2.69
C LEU A 301 -0.16 22.66 4.22
N GLN A 302 -1.40 22.73 4.73
CA GLN A 302 -1.66 22.88 6.14
C GLN A 302 -1.13 21.68 6.97
N ALA A 303 -0.61 21.95 8.16
CA ALA A 303 -0.05 20.94 9.07
C ALA A 303 -1.04 19.80 9.42
N SER A 304 -2.35 20.08 9.43
CA SER A 304 -3.40 19.10 9.72
C SER A 304 -3.35 17.84 8.83
N ALA A 305 -2.81 17.95 7.61
CA ALA A 305 -2.68 16.81 6.70
C ALA A 305 -1.79 15.69 7.27
N ALA A 306 -0.80 16.05 8.12
CA ALA A 306 0.09 15.09 8.77
C ALA A 306 -0.56 14.41 10.00
N PHE A 307 -1.64 14.98 10.54
CA PHE A 307 -2.29 14.53 11.77
C PHE A 307 -3.61 13.79 11.54
N SER A 308 -3.78 13.16 10.38
CA SER A 308 -5.01 12.46 10.00
C SER A 308 -5.50 11.46 11.08
N LEU A 309 -4.64 10.56 11.54
CA LEU A 309 -5.00 9.58 12.57
C LEU A 309 -5.25 10.25 13.94
N PRO A 310 -4.37 11.10 14.49
CA PRO A 310 -4.63 11.82 15.73
C PRO A 310 -5.95 12.61 15.73
N LEU A 311 -6.24 13.32 14.63
CA LEU A 311 -7.50 14.07 14.48
C LEU A 311 -8.72 13.14 14.58
N GLN A 312 -8.69 12.02 13.87
CA GLN A 312 -9.80 11.07 13.89
C GLN A 312 -9.99 10.43 15.27
N LEU A 313 -8.89 10.09 15.97
CA LEU A 313 -8.95 9.50 17.30
C LEU A 313 -9.60 10.45 18.32
N VAL A 314 -9.18 11.71 18.32
CA VAL A 314 -9.77 12.72 19.23
C VAL A 314 -11.23 12.96 18.86
N ALA A 315 -11.53 13.18 17.59
CA ALA A 315 -12.88 13.46 17.12
C ALA A 315 -13.86 12.33 17.45
N GLY A 316 -13.51 11.07 17.14
CA GLY A 316 -14.37 9.94 17.46
C GLY A 316 -14.53 9.66 18.96
N THR A 317 -13.59 10.15 19.79
CA THR A 317 -13.76 10.10 21.25
C THR A 317 -14.69 11.20 21.74
N VAL A 318 -14.60 12.40 21.18
CA VAL A 318 -15.52 13.51 21.48
C VAL A 318 -16.96 13.17 21.13
N ASP A 319 -17.17 12.46 20.03
CA ASP A 319 -18.49 11.97 19.64
C ASP A 319 -19.11 11.02 20.70
N ALA A 320 -18.29 10.14 21.26
CA ALA A 320 -18.73 9.24 22.34
C ALA A 320 -18.87 9.96 23.70
N HIS A 321 -18.17 11.09 23.88
CA HIS A 321 -18.06 11.85 25.11
C HIS A 321 -18.25 13.35 24.86
N PRO A 322 -19.50 13.80 24.55
CA PRO A 322 -19.79 15.20 24.26
C PRO A 322 -19.42 16.18 25.38
N GLU A 323 -19.29 15.69 26.61
CA GLU A 323 -18.82 16.47 27.77
C GLU A 323 -17.39 16.98 27.61
N LEU A 324 -16.60 16.44 26.70
CA LEU A 324 -15.26 16.92 26.38
C LEU A 324 -15.26 18.17 25.49
N ILE A 325 -16.40 18.52 24.86
CA ILE A 325 -16.50 19.68 23.98
C ILE A 325 -16.10 20.99 24.68
N PRO A 326 -16.57 21.30 25.91
CA PRO A 326 -16.13 22.48 26.65
C PRO A 326 -14.63 22.46 26.96
N GLU A 327 -14.07 21.30 27.29
CA GLU A 327 -12.62 21.14 27.53
C GLU A 327 -11.81 21.38 26.26
N ILE A 328 -12.35 21.03 25.07
CA ILE A 328 -11.70 21.16 23.79
C ILE A 328 -11.90 22.53 23.14
N ASN A 329 -13.00 23.22 23.48
CA ASN A 329 -13.36 24.54 22.94
C ASN A 329 -13.27 25.69 23.95
N SER A 330 -12.98 25.39 25.22
CA SER A 330 -12.95 26.41 26.28
C SER A 330 -11.75 27.29 26.13
N GLY A 331 -11.66 28.25 25.33
CA GLY A 331 -10.76 29.40 25.24
C GLY A 331 -9.44 29.41 26.05
N GLU A 332 -9.21 28.45 26.90
CA GLU A 332 -7.95 28.17 27.56
C GLU A 332 -7.00 27.51 26.57
N LYS A 333 -5.84 28.05 26.47
CA LYS A 333 -4.78 27.90 25.45
C LYS A 333 -4.43 26.49 24.90
N ILE A 334 -5.02 25.41 25.40
CA ILE A 334 -4.66 24.03 25.02
C ILE A 334 -5.71 23.38 24.08
N LEU A 335 -6.94 23.88 24.06
CA LEU A 335 -8.08 23.10 23.58
C LEU A 335 -8.80 23.66 22.33
N GLY A 336 -8.43 24.81 21.83
CA GLY A 336 -9.01 25.42 20.63
C GLY A 336 -8.57 24.76 19.30
N PHE A 337 -8.50 23.42 19.24
CA PHE A 337 -8.15 22.70 18.00
C PHE A 337 -9.35 22.31 17.16
N PHE A 338 -10.54 22.39 17.73
CA PHE A 338 -11.79 22.08 17.06
C PHE A 338 -12.79 23.19 17.32
N GLU A 339 -13.31 23.82 16.30
CA GLU A 339 -14.50 24.65 16.43
C GLU A 339 -15.72 23.76 16.29
N TYR A 340 -16.51 23.70 17.34
CA TYR A 340 -17.79 23.04 17.31
C TYR A 340 -18.79 23.98 16.59
N SER A 341 -19.08 23.67 15.32
CA SER A 341 -20.27 24.22 14.66
C SER A 341 -21.41 23.23 14.79
N SER A 342 -22.65 23.71 14.78
CA SER A 342 -23.87 22.87 14.72
C SER A 342 -23.91 21.99 13.46
N ASP A 343 -23.06 22.30 12.47
CA ASP A 343 -22.87 21.54 11.23
C ASP A 343 -21.82 20.42 11.40
N PHE A 344 -21.25 20.30 12.59
CA PHE A 344 -20.36 19.21 12.96
C PHE A 344 -21.21 17.95 13.10
N ASN A 345 -21.51 17.33 11.96
CA ASN A 345 -22.26 16.10 11.95
C ASN A 345 -21.33 15.01 12.49
N THR A 346 -21.50 14.71 13.77
CA THR A 346 -20.71 13.71 14.51
C THR A 346 -20.68 12.36 13.81
N TYR A 347 -21.74 12.04 13.06
CA TYR A 347 -21.82 10.84 12.25
C TYR A 347 -20.72 10.76 11.17
N ASP A 348 -20.30 11.87 10.61
CA ASP A 348 -19.22 11.91 9.61
C ASP A 348 -17.84 11.62 10.21
N PHE A 349 -17.65 11.79 11.52
CA PHE A 349 -16.44 11.33 12.19
C PHE A 349 -16.27 9.82 12.14
N PHE A 350 -17.38 9.10 12.16
CA PHE A 350 -17.42 7.65 12.05
C PHE A 350 -17.41 7.15 10.62
N SER A 351 -17.43 8.01 9.63
CA SER A 351 -17.36 7.59 8.23
C SER A 351 -15.98 7.08 7.83
N LYS A 352 -15.27 6.42 8.77
CA LYS A 352 -14.12 5.54 8.50
C LYS A 352 -12.92 6.21 7.79
N GLY A 353 -12.92 7.53 7.74
CA GLY A 353 -11.84 8.32 7.14
C GLY A 353 -11.69 9.67 7.78
N SER A 354 -10.45 10.08 8.02
CA SER A 354 -10.13 11.38 8.64
C SER A 354 -10.25 12.57 7.70
N ASP A 355 -10.62 12.37 6.43
CA ASP A 355 -10.68 13.47 5.45
C ASP A 355 -11.75 14.50 5.82
N VAL A 356 -12.92 14.08 6.31
CA VAL A 356 -13.98 14.97 6.79
C VAL A 356 -13.47 15.76 8.00
N THR A 357 -12.94 15.07 9.00
CA THR A 357 -12.37 15.69 10.21
C THR A 357 -11.25 16.66 9.87
N LYS A 358 -10.32 16.24 9.03
CA LYS A 358 -9.17 17.04 8.58
C LYS A 358 -9.59 18.30 7.82
N ASN A 359 -10.59 18.20 6.95
CA ASN A 359 -11.06 19.33 6.13
C ASN A 359 -11.93 20.30 6.93
N ASN A 360 -12.68 19.80 7.93
CA ASN A 360 -13.52 20.60 8.81
C ASN A 360 -12.80 21.03 10.08
N SER A 361 -11.64 20.43 10.40
CA SER A 361 -10.83 20.87 11.52
C SER A 361 -10.19 22.21 11.23
N TYR A 362 -10.07 23.02 12.23
CA TYR A 362 -9.31 24.27 12.18
C TYR A 362 -7.82 23.95 12.06
N ALA A 363 -7.47 23.45 10.90
CA ALA A 363 -6.11 23.05 10.55
C ALA A 363 -5.07 24.14 10.85
N LYS A 364 -5.46 25.40 10.70
CA LYS A 364 -4.64 26.56 11.07
C LYS A 364 -4.32 26.65 12.56
N GLN A 365 -5.14 26.04 13.43
CA GLN A 365 -4.92 26.06 14.88
C GLN A 365 -3.92 25.00 15.35
N ILE A 366 -3.61 24.00 14.52
CA ILE A 366 -2.56 23.01 14.78
C ILE A 366 -1.19 23.57 14.39
N GLU A 367 -1.14 24.42 13.38
CA GLU A 367 0.11 25.00 12.88
C GLU A 367 0.82 25.82 13.98
N GLY A 368 2.06 25.43 14.27
CA GLY A 368 2.85 25.99 15.38
C GLY A 368 2.48 25.48 16.76
N ARG A 369 1.49 24.57 16.87
CA ARG A 369 1.01 23.96 18.13
C ARG A 369 0.96 22.43 18.07
N GLU A 370 1.75 21.84 17.19
CA GLU A 370 1.71 20.40 16.89
C GLU A 370 1.95 19.54 18.14
N LEU A 371 2.88 19.96 18.99
CA LEU A 371 3.18 19.25 20.24
C LEU A 371 1.99 19.30 21.22
N GLU A 372 1.32 20.43 21.35
CA GLU A 372 0.15 20.56 22.21
C GLU A 372 -0.98 19.64 21.75
N PHE A 373 -1.21 19.58 20.42
CA PHE A 373 -2.18 18.68 19.82
C PHE A 373 -1.83 17.20 20.06
N LEU A 374 -0.57 16.81 19.91
CA LEU A 374 -0.13 15.44 20.21
C LEU A 374 -0.27 15.10 21.70
N LEU A 375 -0.02 16.05 22.61
CA LEU A 375 -0.24 15.86 24.03
C LEU A 375 -1.73 15.73 24.37
N LEU A 376 -2.60 16.53 23.74
CA LEU A 376 -4.06 16.36 23.85
C LEU A 376 -4.48 14.96 23.40
N THR A 377 -4.02 14.54 22.21
CA THR A 377 -4.28 13.20 21.67
C THR A 377 -3.86 12.11 22.67
N ALA A 378 -2.65 12.21 23.21
CA ALA A 378 -2.15 11.24 24.18
C ALA A 378 -2.97 11.21 25.48
N ARG A 379 -3.32 12.37 26.06
CA ARG A 379 -4.13 12.47 27.28
C ARG A 379 -5.52 11.90 27.06
N THR A 380 -6.17 12.24 25.96
CA THR A 380 -7.51 11.73 25.63
C THR A 380 -7.47 10.21 25.45
N GLY A 381 -6.45 9.68 24.78
CA GLY A 381 -6.29 8.24 24.61
C GLY A 381 -6.01 7.49 25.91
N LEU A 382 -5.28 8.08 26.85
CA LEU A 382 -5.08 7.49 28.19
C LEU A 382 -6.35 7.50 29.02
N LYS A 383 -7.20 8.52 28.86
CA LYS A 383 -8.48 8.64 29.57
C LYS A 383 -9.56 7.73 28.99
N TYR A 384 -9.59 7.59 27.65
CA TYR A 384 -10.61 6.84 26.91
C TYR A 384 -10.01 5.79 25.96
N PRO A 385 -9.26 4.80 26.46
CA PRO A 385 -8.53 3.86 25.61
C PRO A 385 -9.44 2.96 24.77
N ALA A 386 -10.65 2.64 25.25
CA ALA A 386 -11.60 1.81 24.53
C ALA A 386 -12.14 2.52 23.27
N ASP A 387 -12.42 3.83 23.37
CA ASP A 387 -12.89 4.62 22.23
C ASP A 387 -11.78 4.82 21.21
N TYR A 388 -10.54 5.04 21.65
CA TYR A 388 -9.39 5.08 20.75
C TYR A 388 -9.22 3.77 19.97
N LEU A 389 -9.34 2.62 20.63
CA LEU A 389 -9.26 1.32 19.97
C LEU A 389 -10.42 1.11 19.00
N ARG A 390 -11.64 1.56 19.37
CA ARG A 390 -12.80 1.50 18.51
C ARG A 390 -12.59 2.35 17.25
N VAL A 391 -12.26 3.63 17.41
CA VAL A 391 -12.04 4.55 16.29
C VAL A 391 -10.90 4.08 15.39
N PHE A 392 -9.78 3.63 15.97
CA PHE A 392 -8.67 3.05 15.23
C PHE A 392 -9.10 1.79 14.46
N GLY A 393 -9.88 0.92 15.11
CA GLY A 393 -10.42 -0.29 14.49
C GLY A 393 -11.32 0.03 13.31
N ASP A 394 -12.22 1.02 13.43
CA ASP A 394 -13.09 1.49 12.36
C ASP A 394 -12.29 2.03 11.18
N GLN A 395 -11.34 2.93 11.45
CA GLN A 395 -10.51 3.54 10.40
C GLN A 395 -9.67 2.52 9.65
N THR A 396 -9.23 1.46 10.32
CA THR A 396 -8.33 0.45 9.74
C THR A 396 -9.03 -0.83 9.32
N LEU A 397 -10.35 -0.92 9.43
CA LEU A 397 -11.17 -2.13 9.28
C LEU A 397 -10.86 -2.92 7.99
N SER A 398 -10.79 -2.25 6.85
CA SER A 398 -10.52 -2.89 5.56
C SER A 398 -9.12 -3.48 5.43
N SER A 399 -8.21 -3.18 6.36
CA SER A 399 -6.86 -3.77 6.37
C SER A 399 -6.75 -5.07 7.14
N TRP A 400 -7.73 -5.40 8.00
CA TRP A 400 -7.65 -6.60 8.84
C TRP A 400 -8.91 -7.47 8.81
N TYR A 401 -10.06 -6.94 8.32
CA TYR A 401 -11.29 -7.70 8.15
C TYR A 401 -11.68 -7.84 6.67
N PRO A 402 -11.59 -9.05 6.07
CA PRO A 402 -11.78 -9.22 4.62
C PRO A 402 -13.19 -8.92 4.11
N PHE A 403 -14.19 -8.97 4.98
CA PHE A 403 -15.59 -8.68 4.64
C PHE A 403 -16.01 -7.24 4.97
N SER A 404 -15.05 -6.37 5.23
CA SER A 404 -15.29 -4.95 5.33
C SER A 404 -15.52 -4.34 3.97
N TYR A 405 -16.71 -3.78 3.76
CA TYR A 405 -17.14 -3.35 2.45
C TYR A 405 -16.92 -1.87 2.16
N ASP A 406 -16.72 -1.03 3.15
CA ASP A 406 -17.02 0.38 3.02
C ASP A 406 -15.97 1.24 2.31
N TYR A 407 -14.68 0.84 2.31
CA TYR A 407 -13.60 1.69 1.77
C TYR A 407 -12.72 1.06 0.71
N ALA A 408 -12.78 -0.24 0.56
CA ALA A 408 -12.13 -0.92 -0.55
C ALA A 408 -12.63 -0.42 -1.93
N TYR A 409 -13.80 0.23 -1.93
CA TYR A 409 -14.55 0.59 -3.13
C TYR A 409 -14.07 1.77 -3.90
N TYR A 410 -13.49 2.74 -3.25
CA TYR A 410 -13.19 3.99 -3.93
C TYR A 410 -12.34 3.80 -5.19
N TYR A 411 -11.69 2.65 -5.31
CA TYR A 411 -10.85 2.31 -6.45
C TYR A 411 -11.50 1.43 -7.49
N TYR A 412 -12.47 0.60 -7.13
CA TYR A 412 -13.21 -0.19 -8.10
C TYR A 412 -14.44 0.56 -8.68
N LYS A 413 -14.76 1.73 -8.17
CA LYS A 413 -15.58 2.70 -8.90
C LYS A 413 -14.87 3.26 -10.14
N PHE A 414 -13.97 2.48 -10.71
CA PHE A 414 -13.27 2.77 -11.95
C PHE A 414 -14.20 2.82 -13.15
N GLY A 415 -15.18 3.05 -13.31
CA GLY A 415 -16.06 3.23 -14.42
C GLY A 415 -17.04 4.34 -14.15
N GLY A 416 -16.92 4.97 -13.01
CA GLY A 416 -17.67 6.13 -12.66
C GLY A 416 -16.87 7.34 -13.08
N GLN A 417 -17.20 7.80 -14.22
CA GLN A 417 -16.95 9.17 -14.65
C GLN A 417 -15.50 9.59 -14.40
N LEU A 418 -14.80 9.78 -15.49
CA LEU A 418 -13.95 10.94 -15.61
C LEU A 418 -14.86 12.16 -15.34
N ASN A 419 -15.45 12.22 -14.14
CA ASN A 419 -16.13 13.40 -13.69
C ASN A 419 -15.07 14.43 -13.35
N PHE A 420 -14.49 14.97 -14.39
CA PHE A 420 -13.90 16.27 -14.35
C PHE A 420 -14.90 17.33 -13.87
N ASN A 421 -16.18 17.03 -13.75
CA ASN A 421 -17.22 18.02 -13.59
C ASN A 421 -17.60 18.38 -12.14
N GLU A 422 -17.21 17.62 -11.12
CA GLU A 422 -17.79 17.93 -9.80
C GLU A 422 -16.85 18.51 -8.73
N SER A 423 -15.54 18.32 -8.79
CA SER A 423 -14.64 19.02 -7.83
C SER A 423 -13.25 19.31 -8.36
N THR A 424 -12.82 18.62 -9.40
CA THR A 424 -11.46 18.74 -9.94
C THR A 424 -11.39 19.61 -11.18
N THR A 425 -12.46 19.74 -11.96
CA THR A 425 -12.47 20.50 -13.22
C THR A 425 -12.59 22.01 -13.06
N GLN A 426 -13.17 22.47 -11.99
CA GLN A 426 -13.12 23.91 -11.70
C GLN A 426 -11.68 24.37 -11.37
N GLN A 427 -10.78 23.45 -11.07
CA GLN A 427 -9.41 23.73 -10.68
C GLN A 427 -8.37 23.38 -11.75
N THR A 428 -8.68 22.53 -12.73
CA THR A 428 -7.74 22.17 -13.80
C THR A 428 -8.02 22.91 -15.09
N THR A 429 -7.51 24.12 -15.18
CA THR A 429 -7.51 24.88 -16.44
C THR A 429 -6.68 24.21 -17.55
N MET A 430 -5.83 23.24 -17.20
CA MET A 430 -4.90 22.58 -18.13
C MET A 430 -5.52 21.49 -19.00
N LEU A 431 -6.62 20.86 -18.57
CA LEU A 431 -7.28 19.76 -19.28
C LEU A 431 -8.81 19.89 -19.24
N SER A 432 -9.34 20.91 -19.92
CA SER A 432 -10.78 21.03 -20.13
C SER A 432 -11.27 20.07 -21.22
N ASN A 433 -12.54 19.63 -21.13
CA ASN A 433 -13.22 18.83 -22.17
C ASN A 433 -12.70 17.41 -22.42
N VAL A 434 -12.11 16.74 -21.43
CA VAL A 434 -11.84 15.30 -21.53
C VAL A 434 -13.16 14.52 -21.48
N GLN A 435 -13.36 13.62 -22.43
CA GLN A 435 -14.57 12.82 -22.53
C GLN A 435 -14.26 11.33 -22.39
N ASP A 436 -15.05 10.62 -21.60
CA ASP A 436 -15.04 9.15 -21.60
C ASP A 436 -15.57 8.65 -22.95
N SER A 437 -14.72 7.95 -23.69
CA SER A 437 -15.06 7.45 -25.02
C SER A 437 -14.47 6.06 -25.24
N SER A 438 -15.05 5.05 -24.56
CA SER A 438 -14.62 3.66 -24.68
C SER A 438 -14.45 3.22 -26.14
N LYS A 439 -13.33 2.55 -26.43
CA LYS A 439 -13.07 1.92 -27.74
C LYS A 439 -13.50 0.46 -27.76
N ILE A 440 -13.79 -0.12 -26.58
CA ILE A 440 -14.27 -1.51 -26.42
C ILE A 440 -15.43 -1.50 -25.42
N PRO A 441 -16.64 -0.98 -25.82
CA PRO A 441 -17.75 -0.80 -24.89
C PRO A 441 -18.18 -2.09 -24.18
N PHE A 442 -18.23 -3.21 -24.88
CA PHE A 442 -18.59 -4.50 -24.29
C PHE A 442 -17.68 -4.86 -23.08
N LEU A 443 -16.38 -4.70 -23.23
CA LEU A 443 -15.43 -5.01 -22.16
C LEU A 443 -15.59 -4.02 -20.99
N ARG A 444 -15.78 -2.73 -21.29
CA ARG A 444 -16.08 -1.71 -20.27
C ARG A 444 -17.34 -2.07 -19.49
N ASP A 445 -18.41 -2.39 -20.18
CA ASP A 445 -19.71 -2.64 -19.55
C ASP A 445 -19.66 -3.91 -18.68
N PHE A 446 -19.00 -4.98 -19.16
CA PHE A 446 -18.75 -6.19 -18.37
C PHE A 446 -17.94 -5.90 -17.11
N LEU A 447 -16.80 -5.22 -17.23
CA LEU A 447 -15.95 -4.90 -16.08
C LEU A 447 -16.63 -3.91 -15.12
N SER A 448 -17.39 -2.95 -15.63
CA SER A 448 -18.18 -2.04 -14.81
C SER A 448 -19.25 -2.78 -14.04
N TYR A 449 -19.97 -3.72 -14.66
CA TYR A 449 -20.96 -4.56 -14.01
C TYR A 449 -20.35 -5.36 -12.86
N GLU A 450 -19.20 -6.02 -13.10
CA GLU A 450 -18.54 -6.83 -12.08
C GLU A 450 -17.95 -5.99 -10.93
N PHE A 451 -17.24 -4.91 -11.25
CA PHE A 451 -16.45 -4.18 -10.26
C PHE A 451 -17.10 -2.88 -9.78
N ARG A 452 -17.82 -2.14 -10.60
CA ARG A 452 -18.54 -0.94 -10.20
C ARG A 452 -19.82 -1.24 -9.43
N GLU A 453 -20.60 -2.23 -9.92
CA GLU A 453 -21.81 -2.73 -9.24
C GLU A 453 -21.46 -3.68 -8.09
N LEU A 454 -20.16 -3.93 -7.87
CA LEU A 454 -19.64 -4.72 -6.74
C LEU A 454 -20.08 -6.19 -6.75
N ARG A 455 -20.46 -6.73 -7.89
CA ARG A 455 -20.88 -8.13 -8.05
C ARG A 455 -19.80 -9.14 -7.70
N TYR A 456 -18.52 -8.77 -7.85
CA TYR A 456 -17.38 -9.62 -7.41
C TYR A 456 -17.48 -10.05 -5.93
N ARG A 457 -18.28 -9.35 -5.11
CA ARG A 457 -18.48 -9.68 -3.69
C ARG A 457 -19.28 -10.95 -3.47
N ASP A 458 -20.16 -11.26 -4.42
CA ASP A 458 -20.99 -12.47 -4.37
C ASP A 458 -20.13 -13.71 -4.66
N ASN A 459 -18.93 -13.50 -5.22
CA ASN A 459 -17.97 -14.55 -5.47
C ASN A 459 -16.87 -14.56 -4.38
N PRO A 460 -16.83 -15.57 -3.48
CA PRO A 460 -15.85 -15.61 -2.38
C PRO A 460 -14.39 -15.53 -2.83
N ILE A 461 -14.06 -16.10 -3.98
CA ILE A 461 -12.69 -16.10 -4.51
C ILE A 461 -12.30 -14.67 -4.94
N LEU A 462 -13.16 -14.01 -5.72
CA LEU A 462 -12.92 -12.63 -6.15
C LEU A 462 -12.89 -11.68 -4.95
N LEU A 463 -13.80 -11.87 -3.99
CA LEU A 463 -13.80 -11.09 -2.76
C LEU A 463 -12.44 -11.19 -2.04
N PHE A 464 -11.93 -12.40 -1.81
CA PHE A 464 -10.62 -12.58 -1.16
C PHE A 464 -9.45 -12.02 -1.98
N LEU A 465 -9.50 -12.13 -3.30
CA LEU A 465 -8.48 -11.56 -4.19
C LEU A 465 -8.51 -10.01 -4.21
N CYS A 466 -9.66 -9.42 -3.96
CA CYS A 466 -9.83 -7.97 -3.96
C CYS A 466 -9.68 -7.34 -2.56
N ALA A 467 -9.85 -8.11 -1.48
CA ALA A 467 -9.80 -7.60 -0.12
C ALA A 467 -8.35 -7.37 0.37
N PRO A 468 -7.94 -6.14 0.70
CA PRO A 468 -6.61 -5.86 1.24
C PRO A 468 -6.27 -6.68 2.49
N ALA A 469 -7.25 -6.87 3.38
CA ALA A 469 -7.10 -7.66 4.60
C ALA A 469 -6.60 -9.07 4.35
N SER A 470 -7.00 -9.72 3.24
CA SER A 470 -6.54 -11.07 2.90
C SER A 470 -5.01 -11.12 2.78
N TYR A 471 -4.43 -10.10 2.18
CA TYR A 471 -2.98 -10.01 2.00
C TYR A 471 -2.25 -9.63 3.30
N VAL A 472 -2.84 -8.76 4.13
CA VAL A 472 -2.28 -8.42 5.44
C VAL A 472 -2.27 -9.63 6.36
N LEU A 473 -3.38 -10.36 6.45
CA LEU A 473 -3.46 -11.58 7.24
C LEU A 473 -2.46 -12.63 6.75
N ALA A 474 -2.35 -12.80 5.42
CA ALA A 474 -1.34 -13.67 4.82
C ALA A 474 0.09 -13.20 5.14
N LEU A 475 0.38 -11.89 5.12
CA LEU A 475 1.68 -11.33 5.48
C LEU A 475 2.02 -11.63 6.94
N ILE A 476 1.07 -11.47 7.87
CA ILE A 476 1.25 -11.76 9.30
C ILE A 476 1.56 -13.26 9.50
N VAL A 477 0.78 -14.14 8.88
CA VAL A 477 1.01 -15.59 8.94
C VAL A 477 2.40 -15.95 8.42
N LEU A 478 2.80 -15.37 7.29
CA LEU A 478 4.14 -15.59 6.73
C LEU A 478 5.23 -15.06 7.65
N ALA A 479 5.11 -13.85 8.18
CA ALA A 479 6.09 -13.24 9.07
C ALA A 479 6.30 -14.09 10.34
N LEU A 480 5.21 -14.56 10.96
CA LEU A 480 5.27 -15.45 12.12
C LEU A 480 5.92 -16.82 11.77
N TYR A 481 5.61 -17.37 10.59
CA TYR A 481 6.29 -18.56 10.10
C TYR A 481 7.81 -18.35 9.91
N LEU A 482 8.21 -17.21 9.32
CA LEU A 482 9.63 -16.88 9.12
C LEU A 482 10.36 -16.65 10.46
N ALA A 483 9.69 -16.04 11.44
CA ALA A 483 10.20 -15.90 12.82
C ALA A 483 10.35 -17.27 13.50
N TYR A 484 9.37 -18.16 13.36
CA TYR A 484 9.45 -19.55 13.80
C TYR A 484 10.68 -20.25 13.23
N ARG A 485 10.89 -20.12 11.91
CA ARG A 485 12.02 -20.74 11.20
C ARG A 485 13.36 -20.05 11.43
N LYS A 486 13.37 -18.85 12.02
CA LYS A 486 14.54 -17.96 12.14
C LYS A 486 15.14 -17.62 10.77
N ASP A 487 14.29 -17.53 9.74
CA ASP A 487 14.68 -17.17 8.38
C ASP A 487 14.83 -15.64 8.30
N ARG A 488 15.95 -15.14 8.83
CA ARG A 488 16.18 -13.69 9.03
C ARG A 488 16.21 -12.92 7.72
N ILE A 489 16.64 -13.55 6.64
CA ILE A 489 16.79 -12.88 5.35
C ILE A 489 15.43 -12.66 4.72
N LEU A 490 14.63 -13.72 4.59
CA LEU A 490 13.30 -13.56 4.03
C LEU A 490 12.40 -12.74 4.96
N PHE A 491 12.62 -12.80 6.28
CA PHE A 491 11.96 -11.92 7.25
C PHE A 491 12.34 -10.45 7.01
N LEU A 492 13.62 -10.15 6.72
CA LEU A 492 14.05 -8.79 6.36
C LEU A 492 13.39 -8.33 5.05
N VAL A 493 13.28 -9.18 4.04
CA VAL A 493 12.56 -8.83 2.80
C VAL A 493 11.08 -8.57 3.08
N ALA A 494 10.44 -9.41 3.91
CA ALA A 494 9.05 -9.22 4.34
C ALA A 494 8.86 -7.99 5.24
N SER A 495 9.90 -7.55 5.96
CA SER A 495 9.82 -6.34 6.79
C SER A 495 9.58 -5.07 5.99
N LEU A 496 9.92 -5.03 4.70
CA LEU A 496 9.52 -3.91 3.82
C LEU A 496 8.00 -3.81 3.72
N ALA A 497 7.31 -4.92 3.48
CA ALA A 497 5.84 -4.94 3.41
C ALA A 497 5.21 -4.66 4.79
N LEU A 498 5.79 -5.16 5.88
CA LEU A 498 5.37 -4.83 7.25
C LEU A 498 5.57 -3.35 7.58
N SER A 499 6.71 -2.77 7.17
CA SER A 499 6.97 -1.33 7.33
C SER A 499 6.00 -0.49 6.54
N CYS A 500 5.70 -0.89 5.29
CA CYS A 500 4.70 -0.23 4.47
C CYS A 500 3.32 -0.26 5.15
N TYR A 501 2.89 -1.42 5.65
CA TYR A 501 1.64 -1.56 6.38
C TYR A 501 1.60 -0.67 7.64
N PHE A 502 2.66 -0.71 8.45
CA PHE A 502 2.75 0.12 9.65
C PHE A 502 2.65 1.62 9.34
N VAL A 503 3.34 2.07 8.31
CA VAL A 503 3.28 3.48 7.86
C VAL A 503 1.88 3.84 7.38
N ILE A 504 1.18 2.95 6.66
CA ILE A 504 -0.19 3.16 6.21
C ILE A 504 -1.14 3.30 7.40
N LEU A 505 -1.03 2.43 8.41
CA LEU A 505 -1.89 2.48 9.61
C LEU A 505 -1.80 3.82 10.35
N ILE A 506 -0.62 4.45 10.34
CA ILE A 506 -0.38 5.72 11.07
C ILE A 506 -0.69 6.95 10.22
N ALA A 507 -0.33 6.91 8.93
CA ALA A 507 -0.29 8.09 8.09
C ALA A 507 -1.44 8.20 7.08
N ALA A 508 -2.18 7.11 6.83
CA ALA A 508 -3.27 7.17 5.88
C ALA A 508 -4.55 7.72 6.52
N PRO A 509 -5.27 8.61 5.82
CA PRO A 509 -6.55 9.14 6.32
C PRO A 509 -7.65 8.07 6.41
N CYS A 510 -7.54 7.02 5.61
CA CYS A 510 -8.38 5.83 5.61
C CYS A 510 -7.64 4.70 4.88
N ILE A 511 -8.13 3.46 4.99
CA ILE A 511 -7.51 2.33 4.30
C ILE A 511 -8.18 2.15 2.94
N LEU A 512 -7.52 2.64 1.90
CA LEU A 512 -7.94 2.44 0.51
C LEU A 512 -7.11 1.35 -0.15
N ILE A 513 -7.68 0.66 -1.14
CA ILE A 513 -6.95 -0.35 -1.93
C ILE A 513 -5.65 0.24 -2.50
N ARG A 514 -5.66 1.48 -3.00
CA ARG A 514 -4.47 2.15 -3.56
C ARG A 514 -3.29 2.17 -2.58
N TYR A 515 -3.54 2.40 -1.31
CA TYR A 515 -2.50 2.41 -0.29
C TYR A 515 -1.99 1.00 0.01
N MET A 516 -2.88 0.00 -0.13
CA MET A 516 -2.58 -1.40 0.17
C MET A 516 -1.97 -2.18 -1.00
N LEU A 517 -1.99 -1.63 -2.22
CA LEU A 517 -1.43 -2.25 -3.43
C LEU A 517 0.02 -2.77 -3.24
N PRO A 518 0.95 -2.02 -2.58
CA PRO A 518 2.30 -2.53 -2.35
C PRO A 518 2.29 -3.87 -1.61
N ILE A 519 1.41 -4.05 -0.63
CA ILE A 519 1.26 -5.28 0.15
C ILE A 519 0.59 -6.35 -0.70
N MET A 520 -0.50 -6.00 -1.40
CA MET A 520 -1.27 -6.93 -2.23
C MET A 520 -0.42 -7.57 -3.32
N LEU A 521 0.50 -6.82 -3.94
CA LEU A 521 1.36 -7.33 -5.00
C LEU A 521 2.62 -8.03 -4.47
N THR A 522 3.16 -7.61 -3.33
CA THR A 522 4.40 -8.21 -2.81
C THR A 522 4.17 -9.47 -1.98
N VAL A 523 3.05 -9.60 -1.30
CA VAL A 523 2.78 -10.80 -0.47
C VAL A 523 2.80 -12.10 -1.29
N PRO A 524 2.15 -12.21 -2.46
CA PRO A 524 2.30 -13.40 -3.31
C PRO A 524 3.75 -13.68 -3.71
N LEU A 525 4.54 -12.63 -4.01
CA LEU A 525 5.96 -12.76 -4.33
C LEU A 525 6.75 -13.32 -3.15
N LEU A 526 6.49 -12.85 -1.92
CA LEU A 526 7.12 -13.35 -0.71
C LEU A 526 6.82 -14.83 -0.46
N TYR A 527 5.59 -15.27 -0.70
CA TYR A 527 5.22 -16.68 -0.65
C TYR A 527 5.95 -17.51 -1.70
N LEU A 528 6.07 -17.04 -2.93
CA LEU A 528 6.84 -17.70 -3.99
C LEU A 528 8.33 -17.78 -3.61
N LEU A 529 8.91 -16.72 -3.06
CA LEU A 529 10.26 -16.75 -2.53
C LEU A 529 10.39 -17.82 -1.45
N LYS A 530 9.45 -17.93 -0.52
CA LYS A 530 9.48 -18.96 0.53
C LYS A 530 9.34 -20.37 0.01
N LEU A 531 8.43 -20.60 -0.93
CA LEU A 531 8.19 -21.93 -1.50
C LEU A 531 9.39 -22.43 -2.31
N ARG A 532 10.19 -21.54 -2.89
CA ARG A 532 11.29 -21.86 -3.79
C ARG A 532 12.67 -21.59 -3.22
N SER A 533 12.80 -20.71 -2.22
CA SER A 533 14.10 -20.38 -1.66
C SER A 533 14.50 -21.39 -0.58
N ARG A 534 15.29 -22.35 -0.99
CA ARG A 534 16.35 -22.89 -0.17
C ARG A 534 17.69 -22.28 -0.57
N ALA A 535 17.72 -20.99 -0.75
CA ALA A 535 18.97 -20.32 -0.75
C ALA A 535 19.54 -20.51 0.68
N HIS A 536 20.47 -21.45 0.87
CA HIS A 536 21.56 -21.18 1.77
C HIS A 536 22.21 -19.94 1.15
N ILE A 537 21.69 -18.81 1.50
CA ILE A 537 22.20 -17.51 1.20
C ILE A 537 23.51 -17.45 1.98
N TYR A 538 24.60 -17.22 1.27
CA TYR A 538 25.96 -17.19 1.76
C TYR A 538 26.14 -16.14 2.87
#